data_3d581ad63bf1e3e835bd8e34f1edba6a
#
_entry.id   3d581ad63bf1e3e835bd8e34f1edba6a
#
_cell.length_a   1.000
_cell.length_b   1.000
_cell.length_c   1.000
_cell.angle_alpha   90.00
_cell.angle_beta   90.00
_cell.angle_gamma   90.00
#
_symmetry.space_group_name_H-M   'P 1'
#
loop_
_entity.id
_entity.type
_entity.pdbx_description
1 polymer ?
#
loop_
_entity_poly.entity_id
_entity_poly.type
_entity_poly.pdbx_seq_one_letter_code
_entity_poly.pdbx_strand_id
1 'polypeptide(L)' 'MSDFGGIAADKLRSLIERIERLEEEKKGIADDIREIFAEAKSDGFDVKVMRTILKLRKMDAADRDEQEMLIDTYRKALDL' A
#
# COMPACT_ATOMS: atom_id res chain seq x y z
N MET A 1 37.39 13.45 9.75
CA MET A 1 36.26 12.52 9.81
C MET A 1 35.92 12.19 11.25
N SER A 2 34.67 12.26 11.64
CA SER A 2 34.25 12.11 13.01
C SER A 2 33.51 10.79 13.20
N ASP A 3 34.12 9.89 13.97
CA ASP A 3 33.48 8.64 14.38
C ASP A 3 33.09 8.77 15.86
N PHE A 4 31.90 8.29 16.19
CA PHE A 4 31.34 8.29 17.51
C PHE A 4 30.98 6.86 17.92
N GLY A 5 31.72 6.30 18.88
CA GLY A 5 31.51 4.94 19.36
C GLY A 5 31.58 3.90 18.21
N GLY A 6 32.54 4.07 17.29
CA GLY A 6 32.71 3.18 16.15
C GLY A 6 31.75 3.45 14.99
N ILE A 7 30.99 4.54 15.03
CA ILE A 7 30.01 4.89 13.99
C ILE A 7 30.61 5.97 13.08
N ALA A 8 30.60 5.73 11.77
CA ALA A 8 31.01 6.72 10.76
C ALA A 8 29.88 7.75 10.62
N ALA A 9 30.04 8.89 11.27
CA ALA A 9 29.00 9.92 11.37
C ALA A 9 28.52 10.43 10.01
N ASP A 10 29.46 10.70 9.09
CA ASP A 10 29.10 11.23 7.77
C ASP A 10 28.32 10.23 6.95
N LYS A 11 28.70 8.96 7.00
CA LYS A 11 27.99 7.90 6.31
C LYS A 11 26.60 7.72 6.88
N LEU A 12 26.47 7.70 8.21
CA LEU A 12 25.18 7.58 8.89
C LEU A 12 24.25 8.76 8.50
N ARG A 13 24.77 9.98 8.52
CA ARG A 13 23.99 11.16 8.14
C ARG A 13 23.48 11.05 6.71
N SER A 14 24.35 10.65 5.80
CA SER A 14 23.97 10.47 4.39
C SER A 14 22.84 9.44 4.23
N LEU A 15 22.93 8.32 4.92
CA LEU A 15 21.90 7.30 4.88
C LEU A 15 20.57 7.80 5.44
N ILE A 16 20.62 8.49 6.57
CA ILE A 16 19.40 9.06 7.17
C ILE A 16 18.75 10.08 6.25
N GLU A 17 19.52 11.00 5.69
CA GLU A 17 18.97 12.02 4.79
C GLU A 17 18.35 11.42 3.53
N ARG A 18 18.95 10.37 3.00
CA ARG A 18 18.40 9.66 1.84
C ARG A 18 17.08 8.97 2.17
N ILE A 19 16.99 8.37 3.35
CA ILE A 19 15.74 7.75 3.82
C ILE A 19 14.66 8.82 4.02
N GLU A 20 15.01 9.92 4.69
CA GLU A 20 14.07 11.02 4.94
C GLU A 20 13.49 11.58 3.64
N ARG A 21 14.32 11.74 2.62
CA ARG A 21 13.88 12.21 1.31
C ARG A 21 12.86 11.26 0.68
N LEU A 22 13.12 9.96 0.75
CA LEU A 22 12.20 8.95 0.21
C LEU A 22 10.92 8.87 1.02
N GLU A 23 10.98 9.03 2.35
CA GLU A 23 9.79 9.10 3.19
C GLU A 23 8.91 10.30 2.82
N GLU A 24 9.52 11.44 2.50
CA GLU A 24 8.79 12.63 2.06
C GLU A 24 8.14 12.39 0.69
N GLU A 25 8.85 11.77 -0.24
CA GLU A 25 8.29 11.39 -1.54
C GLU A 25 7.14 10.40 -1.39
N LYS A 26 7.29 9.41 -0.51
CA LYS A 26 6.26 8.44 -0.20
C LYS A 26 5.00 9.11 0.33
N LYS A 27 5.14 10.09 1.21
CA LYS A 27 4.02 10.87 1.73
C LYS A 27 3.30 11.62 0.62
N GLY A 28 4.04 12.25 -0.28
CA GLY A 28 3.48 12.94 -1.44
C GLY A 28 2.67 11.99 -2.33
N ILE A 29 3.22 10.80 -2.61
CA ILE A 29 2.53 9.78 -3.40
C ILE A 29 1.27 9.30 -2.68
N ALA A 30 1.33 9.10 -1.37
CA ALA A 30 0.16 8.69 -0.58
C ALA A 30 -0.94 9.76 -0.62
N ASP A 31 -0.57 11.02 -0.58
CA ASP A 31 -1.52 12.13 -0.71
C ASP A 31 -2.18 12.16 -2.10
N ASP A 32 -1.40 11.94 -3.16
CA ASP A 32 -1.91 11.86 -4.53
C ASP A 32 -2.90 10.71 -4.70
N ILE A 33 -2.61 9.55 -4.12
CA ILE A 33 -3.52 8.39 -4.16
C ILE A 33 -4.83 8.73 -3.44
N ARG A 34 -4.77 9.41 -2.30
CA ARG A 34 -5.97 9.84 -1.58
C ARG A 34 -6.82 10.78 -2.41
N GLU A 35 -6.21 11.69 -3.14
CA GLU A 35 -6.92 12.62 -4.02
C GLU A 35 -7.66 11.87 -5.13
N ILE A 36 -7.06 10.83 -5.70
CA ILE A 36 -7.71 10.00 -6.72
C ILE A 36 -8.92 9.27 -6.14
N PHE A 37 -8.81 8.72 -4.92
CA PHE A 37 -9.96 8.10 -4.26
C PHE A 37 -11.06 9.12 -3.94
N ALA A 38 -10.71 10.34 -3.56
CA ALA A 38 -11.68 11.41 -3.33
C ALA A 38 -12.42 11.76 -4.62
N GLU A 39 -11.71 11.85 -5.74
CA GLU A 39 -12.30 12.05 -7.07
C GLU A 39 -13.27 10.91 -7.43
N ALA A 40 -12.85 9.67 -7.23
CA ALA A 40 -13.68 8.51 -7.50
C ALA A 40 -14.98 8.54 -6.67
N LYS A 41 -14.87 8.87 -5.40
CA LYS A 41 -16.04 9.01 -4.52
C LYS A 41 -16.97 10.11 -5.02
N SER A 42 -16.42 11.24 -5.43
CA SER A 42 -17.19 12.34 -6.01
C SER A 42 -17.92 11.92 -7.28
N ASP A 43 -17.32 11.02 -8.07
CA ASP A 43 -17.92 10.49 -9.29
C ASP A 43 -18.94 9.37 -9.02
N GLY A 44 -19.15 8.99 -7.76
CA GLY A 44 -20.14 7.99 -7.38
C GLY A 44 -19.62 6.57 -7.26
N PHE A 45 -18.33 6.35 -7.34
CA PHE A 45 -17.74 5.03 -7.16
C PHE A 45 -17.63 4.66 -5.69
N ASP A 46 -17.69 3.36 -5.40
CA ASP A 46 -17.50 2.82 -4.06
C ASP A 46 -16.01 2.61 -3.80
N VAL A 47 -15.43 3.42 -2.92
CA VAL A 47 -14.00 3.39 -2.62
C VAL A 47 -13.58 2.07 -1.95
N LYS A 48 -14.43 1.48 -1.11
CA LYS A 48 -14.14 0.18 -0.49
C LYS A 48 -14.01 -0.91 -1.52
N VAL A 49 -14.92 -0.93 -2.48
CA VAL A 49 -14.89 -1.89 -3.59
C VAL A 49 -13.65 -1.66 -4.44
N MET A 50 -13.31 -0.42 -4.73
CA MET A 50 -12.10 -0.08 -5.48
C MET A 50 -10.83 -0.60 -4.80
N ARG A 51 -10.74 -0.47 -3.48
CA ARG A 51 -9.59 -1.00 -2.73
C ARG A 51 -9.51 -2.52 -2.81
N THR A 52 -10.63 -3.20 -2.77
CA THR A 52 -10.71 -4.65 -2.94
C THR A 52 -10.25 -5.05 -4.35
N ILE A 53 -10.71 -4.34 -5.36
CA ILE A 53 -10.30 -4.59 -6.76
C ILE A 53 -8.79 -4.39 -6.92
N LEU A 54 -8.22 -3.33 -6.33
CA LEU A 54 -6.77 -3.11 -6.41
C LEU A 54 -5.98 -4.26 -5.79
N LYS A 55 -6.46 -4.81 -4.67
CA LYS A 55 -5.84 -5.96 -4.02
C LYS A 55 -5.93 -7.20 -4.93
N LEU A 56 -7.09 -7.47 -5.50
CA LEU A 56 -7.29 -8.61 -6.40
C LEU A 56 -6.40 -8.51 -7.65
N ARG A 57 -6.22 -7.33 -8.20
CA ARG A 57 -5.37 -7.11 -9.37
C ARG A 57 -3.89 -7.35 -9.13
N LYS A 58 -3.45 -7.30 -7.87
CA LYS A 58 -2.05 -7.61 -7.50
C LYS A 58 -1.82 -9.09 -7.30
N MET A 59 -2.89 -9.88 -7.13
CA MET A 59 -2.80 -11.32 -6.97
C MET A 59 -2.64 -11.96 -8.33
N ASP A 60 -1.92 -13.09 -8.41
CA ASP A 60 -1.94 -13.88 -9.63
C ASP A 60 -3.30 -14.59 -9.78
N ALA A 61 -3.59 -15.06 -11.00
CA ALA A 61 -4.92 -15.61 -11.32
C ALA A 61 -5.29 -16.81 -10.47
N ALA A 62 -4.33 -17.70 -10.17
CA ALA A 62 -4.58 -18.89 -9.37
C ALA A 62 -4.96 -18.53 -7.93
N ASP A 63 -4.23 -17.60 -7.31
CA ASP A 63 -4.51 -17.15 -5.94
C ASP A 63 -5.85 -16.42 -5.85
N ARG A 64 -6.18 -15.62 -6.86
CA ARG A 64 -7.45 -14.91 -6.92
C ARG A 64 -8.62 -15.88 -7.02
N ASP A 65 -8.52 -16.88 -7.89
CA ASP A 65 -9.55 -17.90 -8.07
C ASP A 65 -9.75 -18.71 -6.78
N GLU A 66 -8.65 -19.08 -6.11
CA GLU A 66 -8.70 -19.77 -4.84
C GLU A 66 -9.42 -18.94 -3.77
N GLN A 67 -9.11 -17.65 -3.67
CA GLN A 67 -9.75 -16.75 -2.72
C GLN A 67 -11.25 -16.63 -3.00
N GLU A 68 -11.64 -16.49 -4.25
CA GLU A 68 -13.05 -16.39 -4.63
C GLU A 68 -13.82 -17.68 -4.29
N MET A 69 -13.21 -18.84 -4.50
CA MET A 69 -13.79 -20.12 -4.14
C MET A 69 -13.98 -20.25 -2.63
N LEU A 70 -12.99 -19.86 -1.85
CA LEU A 70 -13.06 -19.90 -0.38
C LEU A 70 -14.15 -18.97 0.14
N ILE A 71 -14.24 -17.76 -0.39
CA ILE A 71 -15.28 -16.80 -0.02
C ILE A 71 -16.66 -17.39 -0.31
N ASP A 72 -16.84 -17.98 -1.49
CA ASP A 72 -18.11 -18.60 -1.86
C ASP A 72 -18.48 -19.75 -0.92
N THR A 73 -17.51 -20.60 -0.57
CA THR A 73 -17.70 -21.70 0.37
C THR A 73 -18.13 -21.19 1.75
N TYR A 74 -17.48 -20.15 2.25
CA TYR A 74 -17.81 -19.55 3.54
C TYR A 74 -19.18 -18.89 3.53
N ARG A 75 -19.52 -18.20 2.44
CA ARG A 75 -20.84 -17.58 2.26
C ARG A 75 -21.94 -18.63 2.32
N LYS A 76 -21.77 -19.75 1.62
CA LYS A 76 -22.74 -20.85 1.62
C LYS A 76 -22.89 -21.47 3.02
N ALA A 77 -21.77 -21.65 3.72
CA ALA A 77 -21.80 -22.18 5.08
C ALA A 77 -22.56 -21.28 6.07
N LEU A 78 -22.57 -19.97 5.80
CA LEU A 78 -23.22 -18.96 6.63
C LEU A 78 -24.56 -18.48 6.09
N ASP A 79 -25.06 -19.09 5.02
CA ASP A 79 -26.30 -18.69 4.34
C ASP A 79 -26.31 -17.23 3.88
N LEU A 80 -25.17 -16.78 3.43
CA LEU A 80 -25.05 -15.43 2.90
C LEU A 80 -25.26 -15.37 1.39
#